data_a7c7be37dd5bbbc62eea5518f294ef93
#
_entry.id   a7c7be37dd5bbbc62eea5518f294ef93
#
_cell.length_a   1.000
_cell.length_b   1.000
_cell.length_c   1.000
_cell.angle_alpha   90.00
_cell.angle_beta   90.00
_cell.angle_gamma   90.00
#
_symmetry.space_group_name_H-M   'P 1'
#
loop_
_entity.id
_entity.type
_entity.pdbx_description
1 polymer ?
#
loop_
_entity_poly.entity_id
_entity_poly.type
_entity_poly.pdbx_seq_one_letter_code
_entity_poly.pdbx_strand_id
1 'polypeptide(L)'
;RLVWAMNKAENDAYLEKALSGIPEHFSGKLLEVPVGTGILTMPLYKTLPKSDITCLDYSADMMGQAQEKADRLHLKNVTFQQGDVGALPFTDGAFDVVLSLNGFHAFPDKEAAYREVFRVLRPGGIFCGCFYVKGEQKRTDWFVRHVYEGMGFFTPPYETAFSLKKRLEKRYATVTLGTVKGMAWFVCRKGLR
;
A
#
# COMPACT_ATOMS: atom_id res chain seq x y z
N ARG A 1 -8.59 -13.18 -8.16
CA ARG A 1 -8.47 -13.23 -9.65
C ARG A 1 -9.82 -13.05 -10.36
N LEU A 2 -10.86 -13.74 -9.95
CA LEU A 2 -12.19 -13.67 -10.61
C LEU A 2 -12.81 -12.26 -10.55
N VAL A 3 -12.63 -11.54 -9.46
CA VAL A 3 -13.26 -10.23 -9.23
C VAL A 3 -12.59 -9.12 -10.00
N TRP A 4 -11.27 -9.10 -9.98
CA TRP A 4 -10.50 -8.10 -10.71
C TRP A 4 -10.48 -8.35 -12.21
N ALA A 5 -11.00 -9.51 -12.67
CA ALA A 5 -10.97 -9.96 -14.07
C ALA A 5 -9.57 -9.83 -14.70
N MET A 6 -8.53 -9.96 -13.88
CA MET A 6 -7.13 -9.91 -14.29
C MET A 6 -6.59 -11.31 -14.53
N ASN A 7 -5.83 -11.48 -15.61
CA ASN A 7 -5.00 -12.65 -15.81
C ASN A 7 -3.70 -12.52 -14.98
N LYS A 8 -2.85 -13.57 -15.00
CA LYS A 8 -1.60 -13.57 -14.21
C LYS A 8 -0.66 -12.43 -14.64
N ALA A 9 -0.49 -12.21 -15.94
CA ALA A 9 0.41 -11.18 -16.47
C ALA A 9 -0.05 -9.76 -16.09
N GLU A 10 -1.34 -9.48 -16.13
CA GLU A 10 -1.90 -8.21 -15.68
C GLU A 10 -1.70 -8.00 -14.17
N ASN A 11 -1.88 -9.07 -13.37
CA ASN A 11 -1.65 -9.02 -11.93
C ASN A 11 -0.17 -8.78 -11.59
N ASP A 12 0.73 -9.46 -12.27
CA ASP A 12 2.17 -9.29 -12.06
C ASP A 12 2.61 -7.88 -12.52
N ALA A 13 2.10 -7.39 -13.63
CA ALA A 13 2.44 -6.07 -14.18
C ALA A 13 2.04 -4.90 -13.25
N TYR A 14 0.84 -4.90 -12.68
CA TYR A 14 0.46 -3.79 -11.79
C TYR A 14 1.21 -3.84 -10.46
N LEU A 15 1.50 -5.03 -9.93
CA LEU A 15 2.31 -5.19 -8.73
C LEU A 15 3.75 -4.74 -8.95
N GLU A 16 4.36 -5.12 -10.06
CA GLU A 16 5.68 -4.63 -10.45
C GLU A 16 5.73 -3.11 -10.50
N LYS A 17 4.72 -2.48 -11.11
CA LYS A 17 4.59 -1.01 -11.16
C LYS A 17 4.42 -0.40 -9.76
N ALA A 18 3.57 -0.97 -8.92
CA ALA A 18 3.39 -0.50 -7.55
C ALA A 18 4.68 -0.60 -6.72
N LEU A 19 5.43 -1.68 -6.89
CA LEU A 19 6.68 -1.94 -6.18
C LEU A 19 7.89 -1.20 -6.78
N SER A 20 7.79 -0.65 -8.00
CA SER A 20 8.89 0.09 -8.66
C SER A 20 9.33 1.36 -7.90
N GLY A 21 8.54 1.80 -6.91
CA GLY A 21 8.93 2.87 -5.99
C GLY A 21 10.01 2.46 -4.99
N ILE A 22 10.23 1.16 -4.76
CA ILE A 22 11.27 0.65 -3.86
C ILE A 22 12.56 0.55 -4.68
N PRO A 23 13.62 1.28 -4.32
CA PRO A 23 14.87 1.23 -5.06
C PRO A 23 15.48 -0.17 -5.08
N GLU A 24 16.16 -0.52 -6.16
CA GLU A 24 16.94 -1.74 -6.24
C GLU A 24 18.03 -1.72 -5.14
N HIS A 25 18.24 -2.85 -4.47
CA HIS A 25 19.15 -2.94 -3.32
C HIS A 25 18.84 -1.97 -2.17
N PHE A 26 17.57 -1.66 -1.95
CA PHE A 26 17.13 -0.75 -0.89
C PHE A 26 17.69 -1.17 0.48
N SER A 27 18.20 -0.19 1.23
CA SER A 27 18.84 -0.40 2.54
C SER A 27 18.37 0.62 3.59
N GLY A 28 17.26 1.31 3.33
CA GLY A 28 16.67 2.31 4.22
C GLY A 28 15.55 1.75 5.11
N LYS A 29 14.78 2.65 5.70
CA LYS A 29 13.60 2.34 6.51
C LYS A 29 12.33 2.32 5.66
N LEU A 30 11.61 1.20 5.68
CA LEU A 30 10.36 1.01 4.96
C LEU A 30 9.22 0.73 5.95
N LEU A 31 8.10 1.44 5.77
CA LEU A 31 6.83 1.11 6.43
C LEU A 31 5.89 0.47 5.41
N GLU A 32 5.37 -0.70 5.70
CA GLU A 32 4.23 -1.29 4.98
C GLU A 32 2.95 -1.14 5.81
N VAL A 33 1.91 -0.56 5.21
CA VAL A 33 0.59 -0.38 5.84
C VAL A 33 -0.55 -0.42 4.82
N PRO A 34 -1.51 -1.33 4.97
CA PRO A 34 -1.54 -2.47 5.89
C PRO A 34 -0.66 -3.60 5.36
N VAL A 35 -0.07 -4.41 6.25
CA VAL A 35 0.69 -5.58 5.80
C VAL A 35 -0.23 -6.73 5.36
N GLY A 36 -1.44 -6.77 5.86
CA GLY A 36 -2.36 -7.87 5.60
C GLY A 36 -1.75 -9.21 5.98
N THR A 37 -1.90 -10.20 5.13
CA THR A 37 -1.31 -11.53 5.33
C THR A 37 0.15 -11.65 4.92
N GLY A 38 0.77 -10.60 4.40
CA GLY A 38 2.16 -10.59 3.96
C GLY A 38 2.49 -11.51 2.77
N ILE A 39 1.46 -12.01 2.05
CA ILE A 39 1.66 -13.00 0.99
C ILE A 39 2.48 -12.47 -0.20
N LEU A 40 2.38 -11.16 -0.46
CA LEU A 40 3.08 -10.52 -1.57
C LEU A 40 4.46 -10.00 -1.16
N THR A 41 4.58 -9.52 0.07
CA THR A 41 5.70 -8.69 0.51
C THR A 41 6.76 -9.45 1.29
N MET A 42 6.41 -10.49 2.05
CA MET A 42 7.42 -11.27 2.77
C MET A 42 8.47 -11.90 1.85
N PRO A 43 8.13 -12.51 0.68
CA PRO A 43 9.14 -12.96 -0.29
C PRO A 43 10.01 -11.83 -0.85
N LEU A 44 9.44 -10.63 -1.08
CA LEU A 44 10.18 -9.45 -1.52
C LEU A 44 11.19 -9.03 -0.45
N TYR A 45 10.79 -8.98 0.82
CA TYR A 45 11.66 -8.53 1.91
C TYR A 45 12.89 -9.43 2.13
N LYS A 46 12.79 -10.69 1.74
CA LYS A 46 13.94 -11.59 1.71
C LYS A 46 15.04 -11.13 0.74
N THR A 47 14.67 -10.39 -0.30
CA THR A 47 15.62 -9.82 -1.28
C THR A 47 16.22 -8.48 -0.84
N LEU A 48 15.74 -7.92 0.28
CA LEU A 48 16.14 -6.63 0.83
C LEU A 48 16.79 -6.78 2.24
N PRO A 49 17.81 -7.63 2.43
CA PRO A 49 18.30 -8.00 3.77
C PRO A 49 18.95 -6.85 4.54
N LYS A 50 19.28 -5.75 3.89
CA LYS A 50 19.91 -4.56 4.49
C LYS A 50 18.91 -3.46 4.86
N SER A 51 17.63 -3.63 4.53
CA SER A 51 16.57 -2.68 4.89
C SER A 51 16.04 -2.94 6.30
N ASP A 52 15.50 -1.90 6.92
CA ASP A 52 14.77 -1.95 8.19
C ASP A 52 13.28 -1.78 7.88
N ILE A 53 12.51 -2.85 8.01
CA ILE A 53 11.12 -2.91 7.56
C ILE A 53 10.20 -3.00 8.76
N THR A 54 9.26 -2.07 8.85
CA THR A 54 8.17 -2.09 9.82
C THR A 54 6.87 -2.41 9.10
N CYS A 55 6.19 -3.44 9.54
CA CYS A 55 4.89 -3.87 9.03
C CYS A 55 3.80 -3.50 10.05
N LEU A 56 2.80 -2.73 9.62
CA LEU A 56 1.69 -2.32 10.48
C LEU A 56 0.36 -2.83 9.91
N ASP A 57 -0.50 -3.33 10.80
CA ASP A 57 -1.89 -3.65 10.48
C ASP A 57 -2.80 -3.36 11.68
N TYR A 58 -4.05 -3.04 11.42
CA TYR A 58 -5.08 -2.91 12.44
C TYR A 58 -5.53 -4.29 12.96
N SER A 59 -5.58 -5.28 12.06
CA SER A 59 -5.98 -6.65 12.36
C SER A 59 -4.81 -7.47 12.91
N ALA A 60 -4.90 -7.87 14.18
CA ALA A 60 -3.93 -8.76 14.80
C ALA A 60 -3.84 -10.11 14.08
N ASP A 61 -4.97 -10.64 13.59
CA ASP A 61 -5.02 -11.93 12.89
C ASP A 61 -4.28 -11.88 11.54
N MET A 62 -4.50 -10.82 10.76
CA MET A 62 -3.80 -10.62 9.49
C MET A 62 -2.30 -10.46 9.73
N MET A 63 -1.92 -9.63 10.69
CA MET A 63 -0.52 -9.40 11.05
C MET A 63 0.15 -10.69 11.56
N GLY A 64 -0.56 -11.52 12.35
CA GLY A 64 -0.08 -12.82 12.80
C GLY A 64 0.26 -13.76 11.64
N GLN A 65 -0.57 -13.81 10.59
CA GLN A 65 -0.28 -14.58 9.38
C GLN A 65 0.96 -14.06 8.62
N ALA A 66 1.16 -12.75 8.58
CA ALA A 66 2.34 -12.14 8.00
C ALA A 66 3.60 -12.49 8.80
N GLN A 67 3.51 -12.46 10.12
CA GLN A 67 4.61 -12.81 11.03
C GLN A 67 5.01 -14.29 10.87
N GLU A 68 4.06 -15.22 10.83
CA GLU A 68 4.35 -16.63 10.55
C GLU A 68 5.09 -16.84 9.23
N LYS A 69 4.77 -16.05 8.19
CA LYS A 69 5.50 -16.12 6.92
C LYS A 69 6.91 -15.55 7.02
N ALA A 70 7.08 -14.44 7.74
CA ALA A 70 8.40 -13.87 8.00
C ALA A 70 9.31 -14.86 8.74
N ASP A 71 8.76 -15.54 9.77
CA ASP A 71 9.48 -16.56 10.54
C ASP A 71 9.89 -17.74 9.68
N ARG A 72 8.98 -18.26 8.84
CA ARG A 72 9.28 -19.34 7.89
C ARG A 72 10.35 -18.97 6.87
N LEU A 73 10.42 -17.71 6.47
CA LEU A 73 11.44 -17.19 5.55
C LEU A 73 12.72 -16.76 6.26
N HIS A 74 12.76 -16.84 7.60
CA HIS A 74 13.87 -16.42 8.46
C HIS A 74 14.25 -14.95 8.28
N LEU A 75 13.27 -14.07 8.10
CA LEU A 75 13.48 -12.63 7.97
C LEU A 75 13.94 -12.04 9.31
N LYS A 76 15.09 -11.36 9.31
CA LYS A 76 15.67 -10.72 10.51
C LYS A 76 15.48 -9.19 10.53
N ASN A 77 15.05 -8.65 9.43
CA ASN A 77 14.95 -7.21 9.15
C ASN A 77 13.50 -6.72 9.09
N VAL A 78 12.54 -7.51 9.56
CA VAL A 78 11.11 -7.18 9.58
C VAL A 78 10.61 -7.16 11.02
N THR A 79 9.95 -6.08 11.41
CA THR A 79 9.26 -5.93 12.69
C THR A 79 7.77 -5.71 12.45
N PHE A 80 6.94 -6.11 13.40
CA PHE A 80 5.48 -6.02 13.29
C PHE A 80 4.92 -5.16 14.42
N GLN A 81 3.99 -4.27 14.09
CA GLN A 81 3.32 -3.41 15.05
C GLN A 81 1.83 -3.32 14.72
N GLN A 82 0.96 -3.62 15.68
CA GLN A 82 -0.45 -3.38 15.54
C GLN A 82 -0.74 -1.89 15.70
N GLY A 83 -1.59 -1.32 14.81
CA GLY A 83 -1.92 0.09 14.86
C GLY A 83 -2.91 0.53 13.81
N ASP A 84 -3.33 1.79 13.95
CA ASP A 84 -4.22 2.47 13.00
C ASP A 84 -3.41 3.35 12.05
N VAL A 85 -3.62 3.19 10.74
CA VAL A 85 -2.99 4.04 9.71
C VAL A 85 -3.38 5.51 9.85
N GLY A 86 -4.55 5.81 10.42
CA GLY A 86 -5.02 7.18 10.68
C GLY A 86 -4.31 7.87 11.85
N ALA A 87 -3.54 7.10 12.66
CA ALA A 87 -2.80 7.59 13.82
C ALA A 87 -1.50 6.80 13.99
N LEU A 88 -0.58 6.92 13.05
CA LEU A 88 0.67 6.16 13.02
C LEU A 88 1.57 6.49 14.21
N PRO A 89 2.03 5.50 15.00
CA PRO A 89 2.82 5.71 16.21
C PRO A 89 4.32 5.95 15.90
N PHE A 90 4.60 6.73 14.86
CA PHE A 90 5.94 7.05 14.41
C PHE A 90 6.17 8.55 14.32
N THR A 91 7.41 8.99 14.48
CA THR A 91 7.80 10.40 14.36
C THR A 91 7.72 10.87 12.91
N ASP A 92 7.67 12.18 12.71
CA ASP A 92 7.73 12.81 11.40
C ASP A 92 9.02 12.41 10.68
N GLY A 93 8.92 12.06 9.40
CA GLY A 93 10.09 11.73 8.58
C GLY A 93 10.81 10.44 8.97
N ALA A 94 10.16 9.52 9.68
CA ALA A 94 10.78 8.29 10.16
C ALA A 94 11.18 7.30 9.05
N PHE A 95 10.55 7.36 7.88
CA PHE A 95 10.69 6.37 6.81
C PHE A 95 11.16 6.97 5.49
N ASP A 96 11.99 6.19 4.78
CA ASP A 96 12.42 6.47 3.40
C ASP A 96 11.34 6.10 2.39
N VAL A 97 10.64 4.99 2.66
CA VAL A 97 9.57 4.46 1.81
C VAL A 97 8.36 4.10 2.67
N VAL A 98 7.17 4.47 2.20
CA VAL A 98 5.90 3.88 2.69
C VAL A 98 5.26 3.11 1.54
N LEU A 99 4.99 1.84 1.78
CA LEU A 99 4.31 0.92 0.85
C LEU A 99 2.89 0.66 1.33
N SER A 100 1.91 0.78 0.45
CA SER A 100 0.52 0.40 0.74
C SER A 100 -0.07 -0.42 -0.39
N LEU A 101 -0.27 -1.71 -0.14
CA LEU A 101 -0.89 -2.62 -1.09
C LEU A 101 -2.31 -2.98 -0.64
N ASN A 102 -3.30 -2.62 -1.45
CA ASN A 102 -4.72 -2.94 -1.23
C ASN A 102 -5.29 -2.42 0.11
N GLY A 103 -4.80 -1.30 0.62
CA GLY A 103 -5.23 -0.73 1.90
C GLY A 103 -6.27 0.39 1.76
N PHE A 104 -5.99 1.41 0.96
CA PHE A 104 -6.74 2.66 0.97
C PHE A 104 -8.23 2.53 0.61
N HIS A 105 -8.64 1.53 -0.14
CA HIS A 105 -10.07 1.28 -0.39
C HIS A 105 -10.80 0.75 0.84
N ALA A 106 -10.09 0.21 1.83
CA ALA A 106 -10.66 -0.36 3.05
C ALA A 106 -10.60 0.58 4.27
N PHE A 107 -9.70 1.56 4.28
CA PHE A 107 -9.53 2.43 5.45
C PHE A 107 -10.79 3.26 5.74
N PRO A 108 -11.23 3.33 7.02
CA PRO A 108 -12.41 4.10 7.39
C PRO A 108 -12.19 5.61 7.26
N ASP A 109 -11.04 6.12 7.71
CA ASP A 109 -10.63 7.53 7.56
C ASP A 109 -9.44 7.65 6.60
N LYS A 110 -9.76 7.79 5.31
CA LYS A 110 -8.75 7.91 4.26
C LYS A 110 -7.97 9.22 4.34
N GLU A 111 -8.60 10.31 4.78
CA GLU A 111 -7.91 11.61 4.92
C GLU A 111 -6.83 11.55 6.01
N ALA A 112 -7.15 10.95 7.15
CA ALA A 112 -6.17 10.70 8.20
C ALA A 112 -5.04 9.81 7.69
N ALA A 113 -5.35 8.72 6.98
CA ALA A 113 -4.35 7.82 6.42
C ALA A 113 -3.39 8.54 5.44
N TYR A 114 -3.91 9.36 4.50
CA TYR A 114 -3.08 10.14 3.58
C TYR A 114 -2.21 11.16 4.32
N ARG A 115 -2.74 11.81 5.34
CA ARG A 115 -1.98 12.76 6.16
C ARG A 115 -0.85 12.09 6.92
N GLU A 116 -1.14 10.98 7.58
CA GLU A 116 -0.19 10.23 8.38
C GLU A 116 0.93 9.61 7.53
N VAL A 117 0.60 8.99 6.41
CA VAL A 117 1.58 8.47 5.45
C VAL A 117 2.52 9.58 4.98
N PHE A 118 1.98 10.75 4.66
CA PHE A 118 2.81 11.90 4.26
C PHE A 118 3.68 12.40 5.41
N ARG A 119 3.16 12.46 6.64
CA ARG A 119 3.87 12.92 7.83
C ARG A 119 5.09 12.06 8.13
N VAL A 120 4.92 10.74 8.15
CA VAL A 120 5.99 9.80 8.53
C VAL A 120 7.05 9.61 7.44
N LEU A 121 6.80 10.03 6.20
CA LEU A 121 7.80 10.07 5.14
C LEU A 121 8.79 11.22 5.35
N ARG A 122 10.10 10.94 5.24
CA ARG A 122 11.11 11.98 5.23
C ARG A 122 11.02 12.86 3.96
N PRO A 123 11.58 14.08 3.96
CA PRO A 123 11.79 14.83 2.73
C PRO A 123 12.52 13.95 1.67
N GLY A 124 12.03 14.00 0.43
CA GLY A 124 12.52 13.13 -0.65
C GLY A 124 12.10 11.66 -0.57
N GLY A 125 11.36 11.25 0.47
CA GLY A 125 10.86 9.88 0.64
C GLY A 125 9.79 9.50 -0.39
N ILE A 126 9.54 8.21 -0.52
CA ILE A 126 8.66 7.63 -1.54
C ILE A 126 7.42 7.01 -0.90
N PHE A 127 6.25 7.36 -1.40
CA PHE A 127 4.99 6.67 -1.16
C PHE A 127 4.60 5.91 -2.42
N CYS A 128 4.49 4.60 -2.34
CA CYS A 128 4.11 3.76 -3.48
C CYS A 128 3.12 2.68 -3.06
N GLY A 129 2.41 2.15 -4.05
CA GLY A 129 1.43 1.10 -3.79
C GLY A 129 0.37 0.97 -4.85
N CYS A 130 -0.69 0.25 -4.49
CA CYS A 130 -1.85 0.03 -5.35
C CYS A 130 -3.11 -0.21 -4.52
N PHE A 131 -4.25 0.16 -5.06
CA PHE A 131 -5.57 -0.17 -4.51
C PHE A 131 -6.67 0.03 -5.54
N TYR A 132 -7.87 -0.45 -5.21
CA TYR A 132 -9.05 -0.31 -6.06
C TYR A 132 -9.45 1.15 -6.24
N VAL A 133 -9.76 1.52 -7.50
CA VAL A 133 -10.39 2.78 -7.90
C VAL A 133 -11.64 2.49 -8.71
N LYS A 134 -12.69 3.28 -8.47
CA LYS A 134 -13.96 3.14 -9.17
C LYS A 134 -13.91 3.77 -10.56
N GLY A 135 -14.76 3.27 -11.46
CA GLY A 135 -14.98 3.86 -12.77
C GLY A 135 -14.10 3.28 -13.88
N GLU A 136 -13.09 2.50 -13.54
CA GLU A 136 -12.18 1.88 -14.52
C GLU A 136 -12.74 0.59 -15.12
N GLN A 137 -13.54 -0.15 -14.37
CA GLN A 137 -14.10 -1.43 -14.82
C GLN A 137 -15.48 -1.69 -14.19
N LYS A 138 -16.54 -1.62 -14.99
CA LYS A 138 -17.93 -1.81 -14.56
C LYS A 138 -18.19 -3.11 -13.79
N ARG A 139 -17.55 -4.20 -14.19
CA ARG A 139 -17.70 -5.51 -13.52
C ARG A 139 -17.14 -5.48 -12.11
N THR A 140 -15.94 -4.93 -11.95
CA THR A 140 -15.30 -4.79 -10.63
C THR A 140 -16.11 -3.86 -9.74
N ASP A 141 -16.57 -2.71 -10.26
CA ASP A 141 -17.39 -1.76 -9.53
C ASP A 141 -18.68 -2.40 -9.02
N TRP A 142 -19.31 -3.25 -9.84
CA TRP A 142 -20.50 -4.00 -9.45
C TRP A 142 -20.23 -4.96 -8.29
N PHE A 143 -19.13 -5.75 -8.37
CA PHE A 143 -18.75 -6.68 -7.30
C PHE A 143 -18.40 -5.95 -6.00
N VAL A 144 -17.65 -4.86 -6.08
CA VAL A 144 -17.32 -4.03 -4.90
C VAL A 144 -18.59 -3.58 -4.22
N ARG A 145 -19.51 -2.97 -4.96
CA ARG A 145 -20.74 -2.39 -4.42
C ARG A 145 -21.71 -3.43 -3.83
N HIS A 146 -21.85 -4.60 -4.45
CA HIS A 146 -22.89 -5.58 -4.08
C HIS A 146 -22.40 -6.72 -3.22
N VAL A 147 -21.09 -6.92 -3.13
CA VAL A 147 -20.50 -8.06 -2.40
C VAL A 147 -19.53 -7.58 -1.33
N TYR A 148 -18.48 -6.82 -1.71
CA TYR A 148 -17.38 -6.52 -0.79
C TYR A 148 -17.67 -5.44 0.23
N GLU A 149 -18.52 -4.45 -0.08
CA GLU A 149 -18.98 -3.47 0.91
C GLU A 149 -19.71 -4.17 2.07
N GLY A 150 -20.60 -5.11 1.73
CA GLY A 150 -21.34 -5.90 2.73
C GLY A 150 -20.46 -6.79 3.60
N MET A 151 -19.28 -7.16 3.13
CA MET A 151 -18.30 -7.98 3.86
C MET A 151 -17.31 -7.14 4.71
N GLY A 152 -17.38 -5.81 4.63
CA GLY A 152 -16.48 -4.91 5.38
C GLY A 152 -15.06 -4.79 4.83
N PHE A 153 -14.78 -5.37 3.64
CA PHE A 153 -13.46 -5.27 3.01
C PHE A 153 -13.25 -3.96 2.26
N PHE A 154 -14.31 -3.22 2.00
CA PHE A 154 -14.32 -1.97 1.26
C PHE A 154 -15.15 -0.93 1.96
N THR A 155 -14.63 0.28 2.08
CA THR A 155 -15.28 1.40 2.76
C THR A 155 -15.40 2.58 1.80
N PRO A 156 -16.62 3.04 1.44
CA PRO A 156 -16.78 4.25 0.65
C PRO A 156 -16.38 5.50 1.47
N PRO A 157 -16.12 6.66 0.80
CA PRO A 157 -16.11 6.85 -0.65
C PRO A 157 -14.85 6.29 -1.32
N TYR A 158 -14.98 5.90 -2.62
CA TYR A 158 -13.85 5.42 -3.42
C TYR A 158 -13.31 6.50 -4.32
N GLU A 159 -11.99 6.53 -4.48
CA GLU A 159 -11.31 7.34 -5.47
C GLU A 159 -11.61 6.84 -6.89
N THR A 160 -11.61 7.75 -7.84
CA THR A 160 -11.35 7.46 -9.25
C THR A 160 -9.85 7.64 -9.53
N ALA A 161 -9.34 7.14 -10.65
CA ALA A 161 -7.94 7.40 -11.04
C ALA A 161 -7.64 8.90 -11.11
N PHE A 162 -8.60 9.70 -11.61
CA PHE A 162 -8.46 11.15 -11.69
C PHE A 162 -8.46 11.84 -10.32
N SER A 163 -9.39 11.49 -9.42
CA SER A 163 -9.44 12.09 -8.08
C SER A 163 -8.22 11.72 -7.25
N LEU A 164 -7.77 10.46 -7.36
CA LEU A 164 -6.55 9.99 -6.72
C LEU A 164 -5.32 10.77 -7.20
N LYS A 165 -5.15 10.90 -8.51
CA LYS A 165 -4.05 11.67 -9.09
C LYS A 165 -4.02 13.10 -8.56
N LYS A 166 -5.16 13.80 -8.61
CA LYS A 166 -5.27 15.18 -8.08
C LYS A 166 -4.97 15.28 -6.59
N ARG A 167 -5.41 14.30 -5.80
CA ARG A 167 -5.12 14.25 -4.36
C ARG A 167 -3.62 14.12 -4.10
N LEU A 168 -2.96 13.21 -4.79
CA LEU A 168 -1.53 12.96 -4.62
C LEU A 168 -0.69 14.16 -5.10
N GLU A 169 -1.04 14.76 -6.23
CA GLU A 169 -0.36 15.96 -6.77
C GLU A 169 -0.43 17.19 -5.86
N LYS A 170 -1.41 17.26 -4.95
CA LYS A 170 -1.47 18.34 -3.96
C LYS A 170 -0.42 18.22 -2.85
N ARG A 171 0.12 17.04 -2.61
CA ARG A 171 1.02 16.75 -1.48
C ARG A 171 2.42 16.35 -1.91
N TYR A 172 2.56 15.69 -3.04
CA TYR A 172 3.83 15.12 -3.51
C TYR A 172 4.41 15.94 -4.66
N ALA A 173 5.72 16.09 -4.67
CA ALA A 173 6.44 16.83 -5.71
C ALA A 173 6.39 16.13 -7.07
N THR A 174 6.39 14.79 -7.07
CA THR A 174 6.19 14.00 -8.28
C THR A 174 5.19 12.88 -8.03
N VAL A 175 4.34 12.59 -9.02
CA VAL A 175 3.33 11.54 -8.97
C VAL A 175 3.32 10.82 -10.32
N THR A 176 3.63 9.54 -10.29
CA THR A 176 3.40 8.62 -11.40
C THR A 176 2.24 7.70 -11.01
N LEU A 177 1.22 7.62 -11.84
CA LEU A 177 0.03 6.83 -11.58
C LEU A 177 -0.47 6.21 -12.89
N GLY A 178 -0.90 4.97 -12.80
CA GLY A 178 -1.58 4.27 -13.88
C GLY A 178 -2.61 3.30 -13.35
N THR A 179 -3.40 2.73 -14.25
CA THR A 179 -4.42 1.75 -13.91
C THR A 179 -4.25 0.46 -14.71
N VAL A 180 -4.61 -0.65 -14.09
CA VAL A 180 -4.82 -1.94 -14.75
C VAL A 180 -6.19 -2.42 -14.30
N LYS A 181 -7.18 -2.38 -15.20
CA LYS A 181 -8.58 -2.67 -14.84
C LYS A 181 -9.04 -1.75 -13.70
N GLY A 182 -9.65 -2.30 -12.63
CA GLY A 182 -10.09 -1.55 -11.46
C GLY A 182 -9.01 -1.25 -10.41
N MET A 183 -7.73 -1.48 -10.71
CA MET A 183 -6.62 -1.24 -9.79
C MET A 183 -5.77 -0.07 -10.25
N ALA A 184 -5.60 0.94 -9.40
CA ALA A 184 -4.59 1.97 -9.59
C ALA A 184 -3.27 1.56 -8.90
N TRP A 185 -2.15 1.82 -9.57
CA TRP A 185 -0.82 1.80 -8.98
C TRP A 185 -0.22 3.21 -9.03
N PHE A 186 0.61 3.52 -8.07
CA PHE A 186 1.22 4.84 -7.97
C PHE A 186 2.60 4.81 -7.32
N VAL A 187 3.43 5.76 -7.72
CA VAL A 187 4.72 6.08 -7.11
C VAL A 187 4.79 7.60 -6.95
N CYS A 188 4.92 8.06 -5.72
CA CYS A 188 4.95 9.47 -5.36
C CYS A 188 6.25 9.80 -4.61
N ARG A 189 6.82 10.97 -4.84
CA ARG A 189 7.98 11.46 -4.09
C ARG A 189 7.62 12.73 -3.32
N LYS A 190 7.91 12.72 -2.02
CA LYS A 190 7.77 13.91 -1.17
C LYS A 190 8.83 14.96 -1.54
N GLY A 191 8.48 16.23 -1.51
CA GLY A 191 9.41 17.32 -1.73
C GLY A 191 10.58 17.32 -0.72
N LEU A 192 11.66 18.03 -1.06
CA LEU A 192 12.84 18.14 -0.21
C LEU A 192 12.67 19.17 0.92
N ARG A 193 11.56 19.94 0.87
CA ARG A 193 11.21 20.97 1.87
C ARG A 193 9.79 20.73 2.36
#